data_0c3274f54200fea257a6b876fa01aa72
#
_entry.id   0c3274f54200fea257a6b876fa01aa72
#
_cell.length_a   1.000
_cell.length_b   1.000
_cell.length_c   1.000
_cell.angle_alpha   90.00
_cell.angle_beta   90.00
_cell.angle_gamma   90.00
#
_symmetry.space_group_name_H-M   'P 1'
#
loop_
_entity.id
_entity.type
_entity.pdbx_description
1 polymer ?
#
loop_
_entity_poly.entity_id
_entity_poly.type
_entity_poly.pdbx_seq_one_letter_code
_entity_poly.pdbx_strand_id
1 'polypeptide(L)'
;MLSQLIDIINSSLKGYYKTGLFYNITELVPEINEDLVSFYPAIIDEFGDAKIVSINNLESAIFYHRLTSKQTTLRDTQYGASNKEVIDTYTLSLYVIGNRRKLKENAADTSLRVTSMIPDTFLQDGRQVAFTVMTNVDFNSSAIINAEFPNTEYAGMLDVFMIRHDYNIRHTYRKKCTECKTDCSNYSTIN
;
A
#
# COMPACT_ATOMS: atom_id res chain seq x y z
N MET A 1 2.73 -1.67 -12.87
CA MET A 1 1.29 -1.69 -12.55
C MET A 1 0.99 -1.30 -11.11
N LEU A 2 1.35 -2.10 -10.06
CA LEU A 2 1.02 -1.73 -8.67
C LEU A 2 1.56 -0.35 -8.29
N SER A 3 2.80 -0.02 -8.62
CA SER A 3 3.38 1.31 -8.40
C SER A 3 2.53 2.43 -9.02
N GLN A 4 2.04 2.24 -10.26
CA GLN A 4 1.17 3.21 -10.92
C GLN A 4 -0.16 3.42 -10.20
N LEU A 5 -0.74 2.34 -9.63
CA LEU A 5 -1.97 2.43 -8.85
C LEU A 5 -1.73 3.19 -7.53
N ILE A 6 -0.59 2.94 -6.89
CA ILE A 6 -0.16 3.67 -5.69
C ILE A 6 0.12 5.14 -6.03
N ASP A 7 0.73 5.45 -7.17
CA ASP A 7 0.96 6.83 -7.61
C ASP A 7 -0.35 7.61 -7.81
N ILE A 8 -1.41 6.95 -8.28
CA ILE A 8 -2.74 7.56 -8.39
C ILE A 8 -3.30 7.88 -7.00
N ILE A 9 -3.20 6.94 -6.03
CA ILE A 9 -3.62 7.17 -4.65
C ILE A 9 -2.83 8.34 -4.05
N ASN A 10 -1.51 8.31 -4.15
CA ASN A 10 -0.64 9.36 -3.65
C ASN A 10 -0.97 10.72 -4.29
N SER A 11 -1.27 10.76 -5.58
CA SER A 11 -1.64 11.99 -6.28
C SER A 11 -2.97 12.56 -5.76
N SER A 12 -3.95 11.72 -5.46
CA SER A 12 -5.22 12.13 -4.87
C SER A 12 -5.01 12.73 -3.49
N LEU A 13 -4.21 12.09 -2.64
CA LEU A 13 -3.86 12.56 -1.30
C LEU A 13 -3.04 13.86 -1.34
N LYS A 14 -2.08 13.96 -2.25
CA LYS A 14 -1.21 15.14 -2.43
C LYS A 14 -1.99 16.37 -2.85
N GLY A 15 -3.11 16.23 -3.51
CA GLY A 15 -4.02 17.33 -3.85
C GLY A 15 -4.47 18.11 -2.62
N TYR A 16 -4.68 17.44 -1.50
CA TYR A 16 -5.08 18.03 -0.22
C TYR A 16 -3.88 18.28 0.70
N TYR A 17 -3.05 17.27 0.95
CA TYR A 17 -1.89 17.34 1.85
C TYR A 17 -0.64 17.82 1.09
N LYS A 18 -0.66 19.08 0.62
CA LYS A 18 0.37 19.65 -0.27
C LYS A 18 1.79 19.60 0.29
N THR A 19 1.92 19.67 1.61
CA THR A 19 3.22 19.62 2.31
C THR A 19 3.54 18.22 2.84
N GLY A 20 2.71 17.22 2.52
CA GLY A 20 2.92 15.83 2.91
C GLY A 20 4.10 15.19 2.15
N LEU A 21 4.74 14.24 2.80
CA LEU A 21 5.72 13.36 2.20
C LEU A 21 5.04 12.06 1.79
N PHE A 22 5.20 11.66 0.53
CA PHE A 22 4.53 10.50 -0.05
C PHE A 22 5.55 9.50 -0.54
N TYR A 23 5.47 8.29 0.01
CA TYR A 23 6.32 7.18 -0.40
C TYR A 23 5.45 6.07 -1.00
N ASN A 24 6.03 5.35 -1.96
CA ASN A 24 5.41 4.18 -2.55
C ASN A 24 5.51 2.99 -1.57
N ILE A 25 5.83 1.80 -2.05
CA ILE A 25 5.99 0.64 -1.18
C ILE A 25 7.26 0.79 -0.37
N THR A 26 7.14 0.69 0.95
CA THR A 26 8.26 0.69 1.89
C THR A 26 8.41 -0.68 2.54
N GLU A 27 9.61 -0.96 3.02
CA GLU A 27 9.94 -2.14 3.81
C GLU A 27 10.32 -1.72 5.23
N LEU A 28 10.24 -2.66 6.20
CA LEU A 28 10.82 -2.45 7.51
C LEU A 28 12.24 -2.97 7.50
N VAL A 29 13.18 -2.10 7.86
CA VAL A 29 14.58 -2.49 8.02
C VAL A 29 14.97 -2.46 9.48
N PRO A 30 15.73 -3.45 9.97
CA PRO A 30 16.25 -3.45 11.32
C PRO A 30 17.41 -2.47 11.45
N GLU A 31 17.46 -1.75 12.55
CA GLU A 31 18.64 -1.04 13.04
C GLU A 31 19.03 -1.64 14.37
N ILE A 32 20.29 -2.04 14.51
CA ILE A 32 20.81 -2.70 15.70
C ILE A 32 21.68 -1.70 16.45
N ASN A 33 21.22 -1.29 17.62
CA ASN A 33 21.97 -0.45 18.55
C ASN A 33 22.24 -1.22 19.83
N GLU A 34 23.50 -1.58 20.08
CA GLU A 34 23.93 -2.43 21.17
C GLU A 34 23.17 -3.78 21.16
N ASP A 35 22.30 -4.01 22.15
CA ASP A 35 21.50 -5.24 22.24
C ASP A 35 20.04 -5.03 21.80
N LEU A 36 19.70 -3.84 21.27
CA LEU A 36 18.33 -3.50 20.91
C LEU A 36 18.15 -3.48 19.39
N VAL A 37 17.15 -4.20 18.89
CA VAL A 37 16.76 -4.17 17.49
C VAL A 37 15.52 -3.28 17.35
N SER A 38 15.67 -2.19 16.60
CA SER A 38 14.59 -1.30 16.23
C SER A 38 14.26 -1.47 14.75
N PHE A 39 12.99 -1.32 14.38
CA PHE A 39 12.57 -1.42 12.98
C PHE A 39 12.08 -0.06 12.49
N TYR A 40 12.48 0.31 11.28
CA TYR A 40 12.10 1.55 10.64
C TYR A 40 11.54 1.30 9.24
N PRO A 41 10.52 2.07 8.80
CA PRO A 41 10.12 2.03 7.41
C PRO A 41 11.24 2.62 6.55
N ALA A 42 11.58 1.91 5.49
CA ALA A 42 12.60 2.35 4.55
C ALA A 42 12.14 2.15 3.10
N ILE A 43 12.58 3.03 2.23
CA ILE A 43 12.53 2.85 0.78
C ILE A 43 13.84 2.23 0.33
N ILE A 44 13.75 1.25 -0.56
CA ILE A 44 14.94 0.69 -1.23
C ILE A 44 15.19 1.53 -2.48
N ASP A 45 16.39 2.08 -2.60
CA ASP A 45 16.76 2.88 -3.76
C ASP A 45 17.19 2.00 -4.95
N GLU A 46 17.57 2.64 -6.05
CA GLU A 46 17.97 1.95 -7.29
C GLU A 46 19.27 1.13 -7.16
N PHE A 47 20.07 1.39 -6.13
CA PHE A 47 21.29 0.65 -5.81
C PHE A 47 21.05 -0.50 -4.82
N GLY A 48 19.83 -0.62 -4.29
CA GLY A 48 19.46 -1.62 -3.29
C GLY A 48 19.73 -1.16 -1.84
N ASP A 49 20.10 0.11 -1.64
CA ASP A 49 20.34 0.66 -0.31
C ASP A 49 19.04 1.11 0.36
N ALA A 50 18.91 0.80 1.65
CA ALA A 50 17.76 1.19 2.44
C ALA A 50 17.90 2.64 2.94
N LYS A 51 16.93 3.48 2.60
CA LYS A 51 16.80 4.85 3.12
C LYS A 51 15.62 4.93 4.08
N ILE A 52 15.91 5.13 5.37
CA ILE A 52 14.89 5.22 6.43
C ILE A 52 13.98 6.43 6.17
N VAL A 53 12.67 6.19 6.30
CA VAL A 53 11.65 7.23 6.28
C VAL A 53 11.68 7.94 7.65
N SER A 54 12.30 9.12 7.70
CA SER A 54 12.47 9.85 8.95
C SER A 54 11.17 10.52 9.41
N ILE A 55 10.80 10.30 10.68
CA ILE A 55 9.65 10.91 11.33
C ILE A 55 10.04 12.24 12.03
N ASN A 56 11.33 12.48 12.20
CA ASN A 56 11.90 13.57 13.03
C ASN A 56 11.65 14.88 12.35
N ASN A 57 11.06 15.47 11.71
CA ASN A 57 10.81 16.81 11.15
C ASN A 57 9.49 16.87 10.36
N LEU A 58 8.44 16.27 10.93
CA LEU A 58 7.12 16.33 10.32
C LEU A 58 6.61 17.77 10.22
N GLU A 59 6.70 18.34 9.01
CA GLU A 59 6.03 19.61 8.74
C GLU A 59 4.51 19.44 8.63
N SER A 60 4.00 18.26 8.17
CA SER A 60 2.57 17.97 8.11
C SER A 60 2.25 16.50 8.33
N ALA A 61 2.44 15.67 7.33
CA ALA A 61 2.18 14.24 7.38
C ALA A 61 3.13 13.43 6.49
N ILE A 62 3.31 12.16 6.83
CA ILE A 62 3.98 11.16 6.00
C ILE A 62 2.96 10.10 5.62
N PHE A 63 2.97 9.71 4.37
CA PHE A 63 2.15 8.65 3.79
C PHE A 63 3.07 7.60 3.19
N TYR A 64 2.88 6.34 3.56
CA TYR A 64 3.60 5.24 2.94
C TYR A 64 2.76 3.99 2.87
N HIS A 65 3.04 3.14 1.89
CA HIS A 65 2.32 1.90 1.65
C HIS A 65 3.21 0.70 1.99
N ARG A 66 2.61 -0.31 2.59
CA ARG A 66 3.23 -1.63 2.78
C ARG A 66 2.43 -2.68 2.03
N LEU A 67 3.10 -3.46 1.22
CA LEU A 67 2.52 -4.64 0.57
C LEU A 67 2.61 -5.81 1.55
N THR A 68 1.46 -6.30 2.00
CA THR A 68 1.38 -7.43 2.92
C THR A 68 1.34 -8.76 2.17
N SER A 69 0.57 -8.83 1.09
CA SER A 69 0.48 -10.03 0.25
C SER A 69 0.06 -9.73 -1.18
N LYS A 70 0.38 -10.67 -2.07
CA LYS A 70 -0.14 -10.71 -3.43
C LYS A 70 -0.68 -12.11 -3.69
N GLN A 71 -1.91 -12.19 -4.19
CA GLN A 71 -2.52 -13.42 -4.66
C GLN A 71 -2.85 -13.27 -6.14
N THR A 72 -2.60 -14.31 -6.91
CA THR A 72 -2.95 -14.36 -8.34
C THR A 72 -3.94 -15.51 -8.55
N THR A 73 -5.09 -15.19 -9.10
CA THR A 73 -6.13 -16.17 -9.45
C THR A 73 -6.31 -16.18 -10.97
N LEU A 74 -6.37 -17.38 -11.54
CA LEU A 74 -6.68 -17.59 -12.95
C LEU A 74 -8.16 -17.95 -13.07
N ARG A 75 -8.87 -17.28 -13.96
CA ARG A 75 -10.26 -17.58 -14.28
C ARG A 75 -10.38 -17.92 -15.75
N ASP A 76 -11.00 -19.04 -16.05
CA ASP A 76 -11.31 -19.42 -17.43
C ASP A 76 -12.41 -18.48 -17.94
N THR A 77 -12.15 -17.89 -19.11
CA THR A 77 -13.18 -17.11 -19.81
C THR A 77 -14.05 -18.05 -20.63
N GLN A 78 -15.35 -17.80 -20.66
CA GLN A 78 -16.32 -18.60 -21.46
C GLN A 78 -16.05 -18.60 -22.97
N TYR A 79 -15.07 -17.83 -23.43
CA TYR A 79 -14.76 -17.63 -24.85
C TYR A 79 -13.47 -18.35 -25.28
N GLY A 80 -13.41 -19.67 -25.11
CA GLY A 80 -12.36 -20.51 -25.68
C GLY A 80 -11.06 -20.59 -24.88
N ALA A 81 -10.37 -21.70 -24.99
CA ALA A 81 -9.19 -22.09 -24.20
C ALA A 81 -7.95 -21.19 -24.34
N SER A 82 -7.97 -20.18 -25.21
CA SER A 82 -6.81 -19.33 -25.50
C SER A 82 -6.73 -18.02 -24.69
N ASN A 83 -7.77 -17.67 -23.92
CA ASN A 83 -7.78 -16.42 -23.14
C ASN A 83 -8.08 -16.73 -21.68
N LYS A 84 -7.08 -16.57 -20.82
CA LYS A 84 -7.27 -16.64 -19.36
C LYS A 84 -7.35 -15.23 -18.79
N GLU A 85 -8.34 -15.02 -17.95
CA GLU A 85 -8.45 -13.82 -17.13
C GLU A 85 -7.60 -14.04 -15.87
N VAL A 86 -6.68 -13.12 -15.64
CA VAL A 86 -5.82 -13.11 -14.46
C VAL A 86 -6.34 -12.03 -13.51
N ILE A 87 -6.52 -12.39 -12.25
CA ILE A 87 -6.92 -11.48 -11.20
C ILE A 87 -5.79 -11.43 -10.18
N ASP A 88 -5.06 -10.33 -10.14
CA ASP A 88 -4.10 -10.05 -9.08
C ASP A 88 -4.80 -9.29 -7.95
N THR A 89 -4.75 -9.82 -6.73
CA THR A 89 -5.21 -9.15 -5.52
C THR A 89 -4.00 -8.80 -4.68
N TYR A 90 -3.79 -7.50 -4.47
CA TYR A 90 -2.74 -6.94 -3.62
C TYR A 90 -3.37 -6.51 -2.30
N THR A 91 -2.88 -7.03 -1.18
CA THR A 91 -3.26 -6.57 0.15
C THR A 91 -2.23 -5.56 0.63
N LEU A 92 -2.68 -4.35 0.91
CA LEU A 92 -1.84 -3.23 1.29
C LEU A 92 -2.34 -2.58 2.57
N SER A 93 -1.39 -1.96 3.28
CA SER A 93 -1.68 -1.02 4.35
C SER A 93 -1.12 0.35 3.98
N LEU A 94 -1.95 1.38 4.01
CA LEU A 94 -1.52 2.77 3.94
C LEU A 94 -1.36 3.28 5.36
N TYR A 95 -0.17 3.67 5.71
CA TYR A 95 0.16 4.32 6.97
C TYR A 95 0.18 5.83 6.79
N VAL A 96 -0.46 6.51 7.72
CA VAL A 96 -0.50 7.97 7.79
C VAL A 96 0.06 8.38 9.14
N ILE A 97 1.20 9.06 9.12
CA ILE A 97 1.79 9.67 10.33
C ILE A 97 1.56 11.16 10.22
N GLY A 98 0.79 11.73 11.13
CA GLY A 98 0.40 13.14 11.11
C GLY A 98 0.87 13.90 12.33
N ASN A 99 1.22 15.18 12.14
CA ASN A 99 1.45 16.12 13.23
C ASN A 99 0.18 16.94 13.47
N ARG A 100 -0.46 16.74 14.61
CA ARG A 100 -1.75 17.39 14.97
C ARG A 100 -1.71 18.92 14.92
N ARG A 101 -0.62 19.53 15.38
CA ARG A 101 -0.47 20.99 15.39
C ARG A 101 -0.33 21.56 13.99
N LYS A 102 0.37 20.86 13.12
CA LYS A 102 0.63 21.31 11.74
C LYS A 102 -0.56 21.07 10.83
N LEU A 103 -1.17 19.89 10.92
CA LEU A 103 -2.37 19.55 10.14
C LEU A 103 -3.61 20.29 10.61
N LYS A 104 -3.68 20.66 11.90
CA LYS A 104 -4.89 21.17 12.58
C LYS A 104 -6.07 20.19 12.49
N GLU A 105 -5.77 18.91 12.38
CA GLU A 105 -6.70 17.80 12.30
C GLU A 105 -6.36 16.76 13.37
N ASN A 106 -7.37 16.05 13.86
CA ASN A 106 -7.17 14.87 14.69
C ASN A 106 -7.08 13.60 13.82
N ALA A 107 -6.74 12.47 14.43
CA ALA A 107 -6.59 11.20 13.72
C ALA A 107 -7.89 10.76 13.00
N ALA A 108 -9.07 10.96 13.63
CA ALA A 108 -10.35 10.55 13.05
C ALA A 108 -10.71 11.38 11.81
N ASP A 109 -10.55 12.70 11.89
CA ASP A 109 -10.81 13.61 10.77
C ASP A 109 -9.87 13.32 9.60
N THR A 110 -8.58 13.12 9.90
CA THR A 110 -7.57 12.75 8.88
C THR A 110 -7.92 11.43 8.24
N SER A 111 -8.33 10.42 9.02
CA SER A 111 -8.70 9.12 8.48
C SER A 111 -9.92 9.19 7.57
N LEU A 112 -10.98 9.87 8.00
CA LEU A 112 -12.19 10.02 7.18
C LEU A 112 -11.85 10.67 5.84
N ARG A 113 -11.00 11.70 5.86
CA ARG A 113 -10.56 12.40 4.67
C ARG A 113 -9.70 11.50 3.77
N VAL A 114 -8.71 10.82 4.33
CA VAL A 114 -7.85 9.89 3.58
C VAL A 114 -8.70 8.80 2.91
N THR A 115 -9.62 8.20 3.64
CA THR A 115 -10.54 7.18 3.10
C THR A 115 -11.35 7.72 1.92
N SER A 116 -11.85 8.96 2.01
CA SER A 116 -12.63 9.58 0.92
C SER A 116 -11.81 9.93 -0.33
N MET A 117 -10.49 9.97 -0.20
CA MET A 117 -9.57 10.30 -1.31
C MET A 117 -8.97 9.06 -1.98
N ILE A 118 -9.06 7.88 -1.36
CA ILE A 118 -8.62 6.64 -2.00
C ILE A 118 -9.63 6.29 -3.09
N PRO A 119 -9.21 6.17 -4.36
CA PRO A 119 -10.14 5.86 -5.45
C PRO A 119 -10.75 4.47 -5.27
N ASP A 120 -12.06 4.35 -5.40
CA ASP A 120 -12.75 3.06 -5.40
C ASP A 120 -12.43 2.26 -6.67
N THR A 121 -12.17 2.97 -7.78
CA THR A 121 -11.91 2.35 -9.09
C THR A 121 -10.77 3.04 -9.81
N PHE A 122 -10.02 2.26 -10.57
CA PHE A 122 -8.98 2.74 -11.46
C PHE A 122 -9.38 2.49 -12.91
N LEU A 123 -9.28 3.54 -13.72
CA LEU A 123 -9.62 3.50 -15.14
C LEU A 123 -8.36 3.63 -15.99
N GLN A 124 -8.28 2.85 -17.07
CA GLN A 124 -7.31 3.00 -18.13
C GLN A 124 -8.05 2.94 -19.47
N ASP A 125 -7.86 3.95 -20.30
CA ASP A 125 -8.56 4.09 -21.58
C ASP A 125 -10.10 3.96 -21.45
N GLY A 126 -10.65 4.55 -20.36
CA GLY A 126 -12.09 4.52 -20.05
C GLY A 126 -12.62 3.17 -19.57
N ARG A 127 -11.75 2.17 -19.36
CA ARG A 127 -12.11 0.84 -18.84
C ARG A 127 -11.62 0.69 -17.42
N GLN A 128 -12.47 0.10 -16.58
CA GLN A 128 -12.05 -0.27 -15.23
C GLN A 128 -11.01 -1.38 -15.29
N VAL A 129 -9.80 -1.09 -14.79
CA VAL A 129 -8.69 -2.06 -14.74
C VAL A 129 -8.42 -2.58 -13.33
N ALA A 130 -8.78 -1.80 -12.32
CA ALA A 130 -8.66 -2.23 -10.93
C ALA A 130 -9.72 -1.55 -10.07
N PHE A 131 -9.95 -2.10 -8.88
CA PHE A 131 -10.78 -1.49 -7.84
C PHE A 131 -10.18 -1.73 -6.46
N THR A 132 -10.51 -0.81 -5.54
CA THR A 132 -10.07 -0.83 -4.15
C THR A 132 -11.20 -1.27 -3.24
N VAL A 133 -10.89 -2.09 -2.27
CA VAL A 133 -11.81 -2.46 -1.19
C VAL A 133 -11.13 -2.17 0.14
N MET A 134 -11.64 -1.18 0.86
CA MET A 134 -11.21 -0.92 2.23
C MET A 134 -11.64 -2.07 3.12
N THR A 135 -10.71 -2.62 3.91
CA THR A 135 -10.98 -3.78 4.77
C THR A 135 -10.96 -3.43 6.25
N ASN A 136 -10.13 -2.47 6.65
CA ASN A 136 -10.02 -2.05 8.05
C ASN A 136 -9.43 -0.66 8.17
N VAL A 137 -9.75 0.05 9.24
CA VAL A 137 -9.07 1.29 9.65
C VAL A 137 -8.76 1.21 11.13
N ASP A 138 -7.49 1.32 11.48
CA ASP A 138 -7.02 1.31 12.85
C ASP A 138 -6.54 2.71 13.26
N PHE A 139 -7.09 3.22 14.36
CA PHE A 139 -6.79 4.54 14.94
C PHE A 139 -5.96 4.44 16.22
N ASN A 140 -5.65 3.23 16.70
CA ASN A 140 -4.88 3.06 17.92
C ASN A 140 -3.41 3.39 17.66
N SER A 141 -3.14 4.69 17.64
CA SER A 141 -1.83 5.27 17.31
C SER A 141 -0.70 4.60 18.09
N SER A 142 -0.86 4.42 19.39
CA SER A 142 0.19 3.80 20.22
C SER A 142 0.42 2.35 19.86
N ALA A 143 -0.64 1.58 19.60
CA ALA A 143 -0.51 0.20 19.19
C ALA A 143 0.15 0.07 17.82
N ILE A 144 -0.24 0.94 16.85
CA ILE A 144 0.35 0.96 15.52
C ILE A 144 1.82 1.35 15.59
N ILE A 145 2.17 2.40 16.34
CA ILE A 145 3.55 2.84 16.50
C ILE A 145 4.40 1.74 17.13
N ASN A 146 3.92 1.12 18.19
CA ASN A 146 4.67 0.04 18.86
C ASN A 146 4.83 -1.20 17.96
N ALA A 147 3.87 -1.49 17.09
CA ALA A 147 3.95 -2.61 16.15
C ALA A 147 4.89 -2.33 14.98
N GLU A 148 4.88 -1.10 14.46
CA GLU A 148 5.70 -0.71 13.30
C GLU A 148 7.11 -0.28 13.69
N PHE A 149 7.26 0.33 14.87
CA PHE A 149 8.53 0.87 15.38
C PHE A 149 8.81 0.37 16.78
N PRO A 150 8.96 -0.95 16.99
CA PRO A 150 9.27 -1.47 18.32
C PRO A 150 10.59 -0.89 18.83
N ASN A 151 10.61 -0.54 20.14
CA ASN A 151 11.77 0.00 20.82
C ASN A 151 12.25 1.39 20.34
N THR A 152 11.34 2.18 19.73
CA THR A 152 11.66 3.55 19.33
C THR A 152 11.00 4.57 20.24
N GLU A 153 11.53 5.80 20.27
CA GLU A 153 10.99 6.91 21.06
C GLU A 153 9.70 7.52 20.45
N TYR A 154 9.26 7.06 19.28
CA TYR A 154 8.14 7.65 18.57
C TYR A 154 6.80 7.57 19.32
N ALA A 155 6.62 6.56 20.17
CA ALA A 155 5.42 6.41 20.99
C ALA A 155 5.24 7.54 22.03
N GLY A 156 6.32 8.26 22.37
CA GLY A 156 6.32 9.39 23.32
C GLY A 156 6.00 10.76 22.70
N MET A 157 5.87 10.85 21.37
CA MET A 157 5.62 12.12 20.69
C MET A 157 4.14 12.54 20.80
N LEU A 158 3.81 13.44 21.72
CA LEU A 158 2.43 13.88 22.02
C LEU A 158 1.68 14.50 20.83
N ASP A 159 2.40 15.13 19.91
CA ASP A 159 1.80 15.81 18.77
C ASP A 159 1.68 14.92 17.51
N VAL A 160 2.22 13.72 17.56
CA VAL A 160 2.21 12.77 16.43
C VAL A 160 1.10 11.73 16.64
N PHE A 161 0.38 11.43 15.59
CA PHE A 161 -0.53 10.29 15.52
C PHE A 161 -0.21 9.41 14.32
N MET A 162 -0.57 8.15 14.41
CA MET A 162 -0.45 7.20 13.32
C MET A 162 -1.78 6.49 13.08
N ILE A 163 -2.14 6.32 11.82
CA ILE A 163 -3.34 5.64 11.38
C ILE A 163 -2.92 4.59 10.34
N ARG A 164 -3.58 3.45 10.37
CA ARG A 164 -3.40 2.41 9.36
C ARG A 164 -4.72 2.15 8.64
N HIS A 165 -4.70 2.23 7.33
CA HIS A 165 -5.80 1.87 6.44
C HIS A 165 -5.42 0.60 5.70
N ASP A 166 -6.09 -0.51 5.99
CA ASP A 166 -5.89 -1.78 5.30
C ASP A 166 -6.87 -1.86 4.12
N TYR A 167 -6.39 -2.22 2.96
CA TYR A 167 -7.20 -2.30 1.75
C TYR A 167 -6.63 -3.31 0.75
N ASN A 168 -7.51 -3.78 -0.13
CA ASN A 168 -7.16 -4.66 -1.24
C ASN A 168 -7.29 -3.90 -2.56
N ILE A 169 -6.30 -4.02 -3.44
CA ILE A 169 -6.43 -3.64 -4.85
C ILE A 169 -6.58 -4.91 -5.66
N ARG A 170 -7.69 -5.04 -6.38
CA ARG A 170 -7.92 -6.13 -7.33
C ARG A 170 -7.74 -5.61 -8.74
N HIS A 171 -6.76 -6.17 -9.44
CA HIS A 171 -6.42 -5.84 -10.82
C HIS A 171 -6.74 -7.02 -11.73
N THR A 172 -7.56 -6.78 -12.74
CA THR A 172 -7.97 -7.80 -13.72
C THR A 172 -7.37 -7.51 -15.07
N TYR A 173 -6.72 -8.50 -15.66
CA TYR A 173 -6.18 -8.40 -17.01
C TYR A 173 -6.27 -9.73 -17.78
N ARG A 174 -6.23 -9.64 -19.09
CA ARG A 174 -6.22 -10.83 -19.94
C ARG A 174 -4.79 -11.18 -20.32
N LYS A 175 -4.39 -12.41 -20.05
CA LYS A 175 -3.13 -12.95 -20.54
C LYS A 175 -3.40 -13.61 -21.89
N LYS A 176 -2.85 -13.04 -22.98
CA LYS A 176 -2.82 -13.72 -24.28
C LYS A 176 -1.85 -14.87 -24.16
N CYS A 177 -2.30 -16.08 -24.40
CA CYS A 177 -1.46 -17.26 -24.47
C CYS A 177 -0.75 -17.25 -25.83
N THR A 178 0.34 -16.50 -25.96
CA THR A 178 1.15 -16.46 -27.19
C THR A 178 2.06 -17.68 -27.34
N GLU A 179 2.22 -18.47 -26.28
CA GLU A 179 3.12 -19.64 -26.25
C GLU A 179 2.40 -20.99 -26.13
N CYS A 180 1.07 -21.01 -26.12
CA CYS A 180 0.31 -22.27 -25.98
C CYS A 180 0.23 -23.11 -27.26
N LYS A 181 1.27 -23.17 -28.06
CA LYS A 181 1.27 -24.18 -29.17
C LYS A 181 1.60 -25.60 -28.70
N THR A 182 2.08 -25.81 -27.46
CA THR A 182 2.49 -27.12 -26.97
C THR A 182 1.96 -27.55 -25.60
N ASP A 183 1.54 -26.66 -24.73
CA ASP A 183 1.22 -27.06 -23.34
C ASP A 183 -0.25 -26.92 -22.89
N CYS A 184 -1.15 -26.45 -23.75
CA CYS A 184 -2.58 -26.38 -23.39
C CYS A 184 -3.31 -27.72 -23.41
N SER A 185 -2.69 -28.79 -23.92
CA SER A 185 -3.30 -30.13 -23.97
C SER A 185 -3.13 -30.93 -22.67
N ASN A 186 -2.24 -30.53 -21.77
CA ASN A 186 -1.92 -31.32 -20.57
C ASN A 186 -2.70 -30.92 -19.29
N TYR A 187 -3.61 -29.95 -19.37
CA TYR A 187 -4.43 -29.54 -18.20
C TYR A 187 -5.90 -29.93 -18.29
N SER A 188 -6.26 -30.87 -19.17
CA SER A 188 -7.66 -31.28 -19.34
C SER A 188 -8.03 -32.59 -18.63
N THR A 189 -7.34 -32.96 -17.55
CA THR A 189 -7.79 -34.09 -16.72
C THR A 189 -7.39 -33.88 -15.27
N ILE A 190 -8.21 -33.15 -14.51
CA ILE A 190 -8.46 -33.49 -13.11
C ILE A 190 -9.97 -33.38 -12.91
N ASN A 191 -10.59 -34.57 -12.81
CA ASN A 191 -11.97 -34.78 -12.34
C ASN A 191 -12.14 -34.31 -10.89
#